data_19741f5b9a777da9f81a8d4068473406
#
_entry.id   19741f5b9a777da9f81a8d4068473406
#
_cell.length_a   1.000
_cell.length_b   1.000
_cell.length_c   1.000
_cell.angle_alpha   90.00
_cell.angle_beta   90.00
_cell.angle_gamma   90.00
#
_symmetry.space_group_name_H-M   'P 1'
#
loop_
_entity.id
_entity.type
_entity.pdbx_description
1 polymer ?
#
loop_
_entity_poly.entity_id
_entity_poly.type
_entity_poly.pdbx_seq_one_letter_code
_entity_poly.pdbx_strand_id
1 'polypeptide(L)'
;MILGKINIVWFKRDLRTIDHEPLFHAEIQNIPFLSIYIFDPKIISHPDTSDRHLSFIYHSIKDINKKLSKYNKEVQILYGNSIDIFSQLMSSFKVNNIFSYQESGVKISWERDKAIKKLCRAHSVDWFEFQRDGIIRGIKNRDGWNKNWHIEMHKKIIENQFSKQEKIQLSSDFNMPVI
;
A
#
# COMPACT_ATOMS: atom_id res chain seq x y z
N MET A 1 24.15 -6.92 4.77
CA MET A 1 24.08 -7.06 3.31
C MET A 1 23.04 -6.08 2.82
N ILE A 2 23.42 -5.05 2.08
CA ILE A 2 22.44 -4.15 1.47
C ILE A 2 21.76 -4.98 0.37
N LEU A 3 20.56 -5.42 0.62
CA LEU A 3 19.73 -6.05 -0.40
C LEU A 3 19.59 -5.09 -1.60
N GLY A 4 19.47 -5.65 -2.80
CA GLY A 4 19.33 -4.87 -4.03
C GLY A 4 18.21 -3.82 -3.94
N LYS A 5 18.06 -3.03 -4.96
CA LYS A 5 17.02 -2.03 -5.09
C LYS A 5 15.64 -2.70 -5.11
N ILE A 6 14.70 -2.23 -4.31
CA ILE A 6 13.33 -2.75 -4.26
C ILE A 6 12.29 -1.64 -4.42
N ASN A 7 11.12 -2.01 -4.87
CA ASN A 7 9.92 -1.19 -4.77
C ASN A 7 9.06 -1.65 -3.57
N ILE A 8 8.15 -0.78 -3.11
CA ILE A 8 7.16 -1.12 -2.10
C ILE A 8 5.76 -0.89 -2.68
N VAL A 9 4.88 -1.87 -2.52
CA VAL A 9 3.45 -1.71 -2.76
C VAL A 9 2.75 -1.68 -1.41
N TRP A 10 2.21 -0.52 -1.07
CA TRP A 10 1.54 -0.32 0.21
C TRP A 10 0.03 -0.47 0.05
N PHE A 11 -0.49 -1.61 0.50
CA PHE A 11 -1.92 -1.89 0.57
C PHE A 11 -2.56 -1.13 1.73
N LYS A 12 -3.73 -0.58 1.49
CA LYS A 12 -4.54 0.12 2.49
C LYS A 12 -5.96 -0.47 2.50
N ARG A 13 -6.91 0.10 1.74
CA ARG A 13 -8.30 -0.37 1.62
C ARG A 13 -8.57 -1.11 0.31
N ASP A 14 -7.56 -1.42 -0.44
CA ASP A 14 -7.55 -1.91 -1.82
C ASP A 14 -7.15 -3.40 -1.89
N LEU A 15 -7.70 -4.23 -1.01
CA LEU A 15 -7.31 -5.63 -0.80
C LEU A 15 -7.78 -6.54 -1.95
N ARG A 16 -7.14 -6.39 -3.11
CA ARG A 16 -7.42 -7.16 -4.34
C ARG A 16 -6.16 -7.33 -5.18
N THR A 17 -6.18 -8.32 -6.08
CA THR A 17 -5.08 -8.61 -7.03
C THR A 17 -5.48 -8.39 -8.49
N ILE A 18 -6.70 -7.95 -8.75
CA ILE A 18 -7.22 -7.63 -10.07
C ILE A 18 -7.61 -6.17 -10.05
N ASP A 19 -7.43 -5.48 -11.17
CA ASP A 19 -7.71 -4.05 -11.29
C ASP A 19 -6.99 -3.24 -10.20
N HIS A 20 -5.69 -3.54 -10.04
CA HIS A 20 -4.86 -2.94 -8.98
C HIS A 20 -3.67 -2.20 -9.58
N GLU A 21 -3.84 -0.90 -9.77
CA GLU A 21 -2.87 -0.03 -10.46
C GLU A 21 -1.50 0.02 -9.74
N PRO A 22 -1.40 0.11 -8.40
CA PRO A 22 -0.11 0.04 -7.70
C PRO A 22 0.67 -1.25 -7.97
N LEU A 23 0.02 -2.41 -7.99
CA LEU A 23 0.66 -3.69 -8.33
C LEU A 23 1.13 -3.71 -9.78
N PHE A 24 0.31 -3.20 -10.70
CA PHE A 24 0.66 -3.12 -12.11
C PHE A 24 1.93 -2.30 -12.33
N HIS A 25 2.01 -1.11 -11.73
CA HIS A 25 3.18 -0.25 -11.87
C HIS A 25 4.43 -0.81 -11.18
N ALA A 26 4.30 -1.53 -10.09
CA ALA A 26 5.42 -2.21 -9.46
C ALA A 26 5.96 -3.35 -10.33
N GLU A 27 5.06 -4.11 -10.97
CA GLU A 27 5.41 -5.27 -11.78
C GLU A 27 6.14 -4.87 -13.08
N ILE A 28 5.64 -3.86 -13.80
CA ILE A 28 6.24 -3.43 -15.08
C ILE A 28 7.64 -2.81 -14.94
N GLN A 29 8.05 -2.43 -13.74
CA GLN A 29 9.40 -1.90 -13.52
C GLN A 29 10.49 -2.98 -13.49
N ASN A 30 10.13 -4.25 -13.45
CA ASN A 30 11.09 -5.37 -13.36
C ASN A 30 12.09 -5.23 -12.20
N ILE A 31 11.68 -4.56 -11.13
CA ILE A 31 12.41 -4.44 -9.86
C ILE A 31 11.65 -5.26 -8.83
N PRO A 32 12.30 -6.14 -8.04
CA PRO A 32 11.63 -6.86 -6.98
C PRO A 32 10.86 -5.90 -6.07
N PHE A 33 9.66 -6.28 -5.65
CA PHE A 33 8.89 -5.43 -4.77
C PHE A 33 8.35 -6.17 -3.56
N LEU A 34 8.28 -5.43 -2.46
CA LEU A 34 7.71 -5.85 -1.19
C LEU A 34 6.28 -5.30 -1.11
N SER A 35 5.29 -6.19 -1.03
CA SER A 35 3.92 -5.77 -0.72
C SER A 35 3.72 -5.79 0.78
N ILE A 36 3.18 -4.71 1.35
CA ILE A 36 2.95 -4.57 2.79
C ILE A 36 1.53 -4.10 3.09
N TYR A 37 1.02 -4.52 4.24
CA TYR A 37 -0.12 -3.93 4.92
C TYR A 37 0.29 -3.59 6.35
N ILE A 38 -0.02 -2.39 6.82
CA ILE A 38 0.36 -1.92 8.16
C ILE A 38 -0.88 -1.80 9.04
N PHE A 39 -0.94 -2.60 10.10
CA PHE A 39 -1.85 -2.41 11.21
C PHE A 39 -1.28 -1.33 12.14
N ASP A 40 -1.64 -0.07 11.90
CA ASP A 40 -1.21 1.06 12.71
C ASP A 40 -2.09 1.19 13.96
N PRO A 41 -1.52 1.11 15.19
CA PRO A 41 -2.28 1.20 16.43
C PRO A 41 -3.18 2.43 16.53
N LYS A 42 -2.75 3.57 15.97
CA LYS A 42 -3.57 4.79 15.96
C LYS A 42 -4.82 4.66 15.10
N ILE A 43 -4.75 3.88 14.02
CA ILE A 43 -5.90 3.61 13.15
C ILE A 43 -6.77 2.52 13.74
N ILE A 44 -6.16 1.49 14.34
CA ILE A 44 -6.88 0.40 15.01
C ILE A 44 -7.74 0.94 16.15
N SER A 45 -7.20 1.84 16.97
CA SER A 45 -7.92 2.44 18.10
C SER A 45 -8.93 3.52 17.71
N HIS A 46 -9.05 3.85 16.42
CA HIS A 46 -10.02 4.85 15.98
C HIS A 46 -11.46 4.32 16.15
N PRO A 47 -12.41 5.13 16.63
CA PRO A 47 -13.80 4.71 16.86
C PRO A 47 -14.51 4.08 15.65
N ASP A 48 -14.09 4.44 14.43
CA ASP A 48 -14.64 3.88 13.19
C ASP A 48 -14.08 2.49 12.85
N THR A 49 -13.12 2.00 13.62
CA THR A 49 -12.52 0.67 13.44
C THR A 49 -13.21 -0.32 14.36
N SER A 50 -13.57 -1.49 13.85
CA SER A 50 -14.13 -2.61 14.61
C SER A 50 -13.35 -3.89 14.36
N ASP A 51 -13.44 -4.85 15.27
CA ASP A 51 -12.82 -6.18 15.15
C ASP A 51 -13.24 -6.88 13.86
N ARG A 52 -14.49 -6.67 13.43
CA ARG A 52 -14.99 -7.20 12.16
C ARG A 52 -14.22 -6.65 10.96
N HIS A 53 -13.88 -5.35 10.97
CA HIS A 53 -13.06 -4.75 9.91
C HIS A 53 -11.65 -5.33 9.93
N LEU A 54 -11.04 -5.48 11.10
CA LEU A 54 -9.69 -6.04 11.24
C LEU A 54 -9.65 -7.49 10.78
N SER A 55 -10.64 -8.29 11.18
CA SER A 55 -10.79 -9.67 10.74
C SER A 55 -10.97 -9.79 9.22
N PHE A 56 -11.81 -8.94 8.62
CA PHE A 56 -11.99 -8.90 7.18
C PHE A 56 -10.68 -8.60 6.45
N ILE A 57 -9.92 -7.61 6.93
CA ILE A 57 -8.62 -7.26 6.36
C ILE A 57 -7.67 -8.45 6.41
N TYR A 58 -7.54 -9.09 7.57
CA TYR A 58 -6.67 -10.24 7.77
C TYR A 58 -7.01 -11.39 6.81
N HIS A 59 -8.29 -11.78 6.73
CA HIS A 59 -8.73 -12.84 5.83
C HIS A 59 -8.55 -12.48 4.35
N SER A 60 -8.79 -11.21 3.98
CA SER A 60 -8.56 -10.75 2.61
C SER A 60 -7.08 -10.84 2.22
N ILE A 61 -6.17 -10.47 3.11
CA ILE A 61 -4.72 -10.60 2.86
C ILE A 61 -4.34 -12.08 2.74
N LYS A 62 -4.89 -12.96 3.57
CA LYS A 62 -4.66 -14.40 3.48
C LYS A 62 -5.08 -14.98 2.11
N ASP A 63 -6.21 -14.52 1.57
CA ASP A 63 -6.67 -14.94 0.24
C ASP A 63 -5.82 -14.35 -0.89
N ILE A 64 -5.36 -13.10 -0.76
CA ILE A 64 -4.39 -12.50 -1.67
C ILE A 64 -3.10 -13.32 -1.69
N ASN A 65 -2.56 -13.67 -0.52
CA ASN A 65 -1.33 -14.43 -0.38
C ASN A 65 -1.43 -15.83 -0.99
N LYS A 66 -2.57 -16.49 -0.88
CA LYS A 66 -2.85 -17.72 -1.62
C LYS A 66 -2.64 -17.59 -3.13
N LYS A 67 -3.09 -16.46 -3.72
CA LYS A 67 -2.98 -16.21 -5.17
C LYS A 67 -1.55 -15.82 -5.58
N LEU A 68 -0.84 -15.08 -4.73
CA LEU A 68 0.48 -14.55 -5.02
C LEU A 68 1.63 -15.53 -4.71
N SER A 69 1.40 -16.53 -3.87
CA SER A 69 2.44 -17.49 -3.41
C SER A 69 3.17 -18.20 -4.55
N LYS A 70 2.47 -18.56 -5.64
CA LYS A 70 3.07 -19.21 -6.82
C LYS A 70 4.08 -18.33 -7.57
N TYR A 71 4.09 -17.04 -7.27
CA TYR A 71 5.03 -16.06 -7.82
C TYR A 71 6.14 -15.66 -6.81
N ASN A 72 6.20 -16.32 -5.65
CA ASN A 72 7.04 -15.94 -4.52
C ASN A 72 6.74 -14.53 -3.99
N LYS A 73 5.50 -14.09 -4.12
CA LYS A 73 5.00 -12.80 -3.66
C LYS A 73 4.00 -13.00 -2.54
N GLU A 74 3.99 -12.08 -1.60
CA GLU A 74 3.03 -12.05 -0.51
C GLU A 74 2.84 -10.62 0.00
N VAL A 75 1.68 -10.30 0.51
CA VAL A 75 1.45 -9.09 1.30
C VAL A 75 1.88 -9.40 2.73
N GLN A 76 2.96 -8.79 3.16
CA GLN A 76 3.45 -8.91 4.53
C GLN A 76 2.66 -8.00 5.46
N ILE A 77 2.20 -8.57 6.55
CA ILE A 77 1.44 -7.85 7.56
C ILE A 77 2.43 -7.30 8.59
N LEU A 78 2.43 -5.99 8.78
CA LEU A 78 3.26 -5.28 9.74
C LEU A 78 2.40 -4.62 10.81
N TYR A 79 2.88 -4.56 12.03
CA TYR A 79 2.20 -3.89 13.14
C TYR A 79 3.08 -2.80 13.74
N GLY A 80 2.57 -1.61 13.87
CA GLY A 80 3.27 -0.48 14.48
C GLY A 80 2.93 0.86 13.84
N ASN A 81 3.58 1.90 14.33
CA ASN A 81 3.43 3.23 13.76
C ASN A 81 3.92 3.23 12.30
N SER A 82 3.08 3.66 11.38
CA SER A 82 3.40 3.59 9.94
C SER A 82 4.67 4.39 9.58
N ILE A 83 4.95 5.51 10.26
CA ILE A 83 6.13 6.34 9.99
C ILE A 83 7.40 5.60 10.40
N ASP A 84 7.38 4.96 11.57
CA ASP A 84 8.53 4.22 12.10
C ASP A 84 8.83 3.00 11.22
N ILE A 85 7.79 2.27 10.78
CA ILE A 85 7.90 1.15 9.85
C ILE A 85 8.53 1.60 8.53
N PHE A 86 8.05 2.68 7.92
CA PHE A 86 8.65 3.17 6.67
C PHE A 86 10.07 3.67 6.86
N SER A 87 10.39 4.31 7.98
CA SER A 87 11.75 4.72 8.31
C SER A 87 12.68 3.51 8.39
N GLN A 88 12.24 2.45 9.06
CA GLN A 88 13.00 1.20 9.19
C GLN A 88 13.16 0.48 7.83
N LEU A 89 12.10 0.42 7.01
CA LEU A 89 12.18 -0.15 5.66
C LEU A 89 13.19 0.60 4.77
N MET A 90 13.18 1.94 4.81
CA MET A 90 14.11 2.76 4.04
C MET A 90 15.56 2.68 4.56
N SER A 91 15.75 2.33 5.83
CA SER A 91 17.09 2.09 6.40
C SER A 91 17.60 0.68 6.09
N SER A 92 16.71 -0.30 5.98
CA SER A 92 17.06 -1.72 5.75
C SER A 92 17.22 -2.05 4.27
N PHE A 93 16.52 -1.33 3.38
CA PHE A 93 16.49 -1.58 1.94
C PHE A 93 16.81 -0.30 1.14
N LYS A 94 17.40 -0.48 -0.02
CA LYS A 94 17.46 0.58 -1.02
C LYS A 94 16.10 0.71 -1.72
N VAL A 95 15.15 1.40 -1.06
CA VAL A 95 13.81 1.62 -1.62
C VAL A 95 13.92 2.56 -2.83
N ASN A 96 13.36 2.12 -3.97
CA ASN A 96 13.31 2.90 -5.19
C ASN A 96 12.04 3.74 -5.25
N ASN A 97 10.89 3.07 -5.27
CA ASN A 97 9.59 3.72 -5.34
C ASN A 97 8.61 3.06 -4.35
N ILE A 98 7.62 3.83 -3.93
CA ILE A 98 6.45 3.35 -3.22
C ILE A 98 5.23 3.57 -4.11
N PHE A 99 4.38 2.55 -4.20
CA PHE A 99 3.12 2.58 -4.93
C PHE A 99 1.96 2.31 -3.99
N SER A 100 0.94 3.15 -4.00
CA SER A 100 -0.30 2.91 -3.27
C SER A 100 -1.47 3.60 -3.92
N TYR A 101 -2.68 3.21 -3.53
CA TYR A 101 -3.84 4.07 -3.81
C TYR A 101 -3.89 5.23 -2.82
N GLN A 102 -4.51 6.33 -3.26
CA GLN A 102 -4.90 7.42 -2.40
C GLN A 102 -5.93 6.90 -1.38
N GLU A 103 -5.81 7.33 -0.14
CA GLU A 103 -6.81 7.04 0.87
C GLU A 103 -7.67 8.27 1.13
N SER A 104 -8.97 8.13 0.87
CA SER A 104 -10.00 9.10 1.24
C SER A 104 -10.58 8.69 2.59
N GLY A 105 -9.83 8.95 3.65
CA GLY A 105 -10.14 8.50 4.99
C GLY A 105 -10.35 9.65 5.99
N VAL A 106 -10.28 9.29 7.26
CA VAL A 106 -10.36 10.22 8.39
C VAL A 106 -9.09 11.06 8.51
N LYS A 107 -9.14 12.13 9.29
CA LYS A 107 -8.02 13.06 9.48
C LYS A 107 -6.71 12.37 9.85
N ILE A 108 -6.77 11.35 10.70
CA ILE A 108 -5.59 10.60 11.15
C ILE A 108 -4.86 9.89 10.01
N SER A 109 -5.58 9.29 9.06
CA SER A 109 -4.95 8.67 7.88
C SER A 109 -4.34 9.71 6.94
N TRP A 110 -4.95 10.87 6.84
CA TRP A 110 -4.41 11.99 6.05
C TRP A 110 -3.13 12.58 6.66
N GLU A 111 -3.08 12.75 7.99
CA GLU A 111 -1.89 13.23 8.70
C GLU A 111 -0.74 12.22 8.60
N ARG A 112 -1.05 10.91 8.72
CA ARG A 112 -0.09 9.83 8.49
C ARG A 112 0.52 9.90 7.08
N ASP A 113 -0.33 9.98 6.06
CA ASP A 113 0.11 10.01 4.65
C ASP A 113 0.98 11.26 4.37
N LYS A 114 0.64 12.41 4.96
CA LYS A 114 1.44 13.64 4.87
C LYS A 114 2.83 13.47 5.51
N ALA A 115 2.90 12.82 6.67
CA ALA A 115 4.16 12.56 7.36
C ALA A 115 5.04 11.58 6.57
N ILE A 116 4.46 10.51 6.03
CA ILE A 116 5.17 9.55 5.18
C ILE A 116 5.68 10.22 3.90
N LYS A 117 4.90 11.12 3.30
CA LYS A 117 5.35 11.88 2.13
C LYS A 117 6.57 12.76 2.42
N LYS A 118 6.62 13.34 3.63
CA LYS A 118 7.81 14.08 4.09
C LYS A 118 9.02 13.16 4.27
N LEU A 119 8.80 11.98 4.84
CA LEU A 119 9.84 10.96 5.02
C LEU A 119 10.40 10.49 3.67
N CYS A 120 9.53 10.18 2.70
CA CYS A 120 9.94 9.78 1.35
C CYS A 120 10.85 10.82 0.70
N ARG A 121 10.50 12.11 0.82
CA ARG A 121 11.34 13.22 0.28
C ARG A 121 12.71 13.27 0.96
N ALA A 122 12.77 13.05 2.27
CA ALA A 122 14.03 13.07 3.01
C ALA A 122 14.98 11.91 2.59
N HIS A 123 14.41 10.79 2.14
CA HIS A 123 15.15 9.61 1.67
C HIS A 123 15.30 9.56 0.13
N SER A 124 14.86 10.59 -0.61
CA SER A 124 14.86 10.60 -2.09
C SER A 124 14.11 9.40 -2.70
N VAL A 125 13.00 9.03 -2.09
CA VAL A 125 12.11 7.95 -2.55
C VAL A 125 10.86 8.59 -3.16
N ASP A 126 10.51 8.18 -4.39
CA ASP A 126 9.29 8.62 -5.03
C ASP A 126 8.11 7.80 -4.55
N TRP A 127 7.05 8.47 -4.12
CA TRP A 127 5.80 7.83 -3.74
C TRP A 127 4.69 8.22 -4.72
N PHE A 128 4.25 7.21 -5.49
CA PHE A 128 3.18 7.32 -6.47
C PHE A 128 1.85 6.91 -5.83
N GLU A 129 0.93 7.86 -5.76
CA GLU A 129 -0.43 7.65 -5.26
C GLU A 129 -1.42 7.66 -6.43
N PHE A 130 -2.10 6.54 -6.67
CA PHE A 130 -3.11 6.40 -7.72
C PHE A 130 -4.50 6.71 -7.17
N GLN A 131 -5.38 7.19 -8.04
CA GLN A 131 -6.77 7.42 -7.68
C GLN A 131 -7.54 6.10 -7.74
N ARG A 132 -8.29 5.78 -6.67
CA ARG A 132 -9.04 4.55 -6.55
C ARG A 132 -10.53 4.72 -6.84
N ASP A 133 -11.03 5.91 -6.60
CA ASP A 133 -12.45 6.25 -6.58
C ASP A 133 -12.69 7.63 -7.19
N GLY A 134 -13.94 8.07 -7.28
CA GLY A 134 -14.30 9.37 -7.82
C GLY A 134 -14.00 10.57 -6.90
N ILE A 135 -13.28 10.37 -5.80
CA ILE A 135 -12.97 11.43 -4.85
C ILE A 135 -11.74 12.20 -5.33
N ILE A 136 -11.93 13.50 -5.55
CA ILE A 136 -10.87 14.42 -5.92
C ILE A 136 -10.38 15.13 -4.66
N ARG A 137 -9.14 14.83 -4.23
CA ARG A 137 -8.55 15.49 -3.07
C ARG A 137 -8.32 16.97 -3.31
N GLY A 138 -8.73 17.81 -2.36
CA GLY A 138 -8.52 19.25 -2.42
C GLY A 138 -9.43 20.01 -3.38
N ILE A 139 -10.50 19.39 -3.88
CA ILE A 139 -11.50 20.06 -4.71
C ILE A 139 -12.15 21.20 -3.92
N LYS A 140 -12.23 22.38 -4.53
CA LYS A 140 -12.83 23.58 -3.90
C LYS A 140 -14.33 23.67 -4.08
N ASN A 141 -14.84 23.12 -5.17
CA ASN A 141 -16.27 23.06 -5.51
C ASN A 141 -16.55 21.76 -6.27
N ARG A 142 -17.80 21.53 -6.65
CA ARG A 142 -18.23 20.33 -7.39
C ARG A 142 -18.23 20.49 -8.91
N ASP A 143 -17.71 21.59 -9.43
CA ASP A 143 -17.70 21.84 -10.88
C ASP A 143 -16.84 20.78 -11.59
N GLY A 144 -17.44 20.14 -12.58
CA GLY A 144 -16.79 19.05 -13.31
C GLY A 144 -16.64 17.72 -12.56
N TRP A 145 -17.09 17.61 -11.30
CA TRP A 145 -16.97 16.38 -10.50
C TRP A 145 -17.62 15.16 -11.19
N ASN A 146 -18.83 15.31 -11.70
CA ASN A 146 -19.54 14.23 -12.42
C ASN A 146 -18.72 13.73 -13.63
N LYS A 147 -18.15 14.65 -14.41
CA LYS A 147 -17.32 14.28 -15.57
C LYS A 147 -16.09 13.48 -15.13
N ASN A 148 -15.39 13.92 -14.10
CA ASN A 148 -14.24 13.22 -13.57
C ASN A 148 -14.62 11.86 -12.98
N TRP A 149 -15.74 11.78 -12.26
CA TRP A 149 -16.25 10.53 -11.73
C TRP A 149 -16.54 9.52 -12.85
N HIS A 150 -17.20 9.95 -13.94
CA HIS A 150 -17.45 9.10 -15.09
C HIS A 150 -16.14 8.62 -15.75
N ILE A 151 -15.17 9.50 -15.92
CA ILE A 151 -13.87 9.14 -16.48
C ILE A 151 -13.19 8.06 -15.62
N GLU A 152 -13.15 8.23 -14.31
CA GLU A 152 -12.52 7.26 -13.40
C GLU A 152 -13.27 5.92 -13.39
N MET A 153 -14.60 5.94 -13.27
CA MET A 153 -15.40 4.72 -13.16
C MET A 153 -15.52 3.93 -14.46
N HIS A 154 -15.22 4.55 -15.62
CA HIS A 154 -15.23 3.87 -16.93
C HIS A 154 -13.83 3.58 -17.45
N LYS A 155 -12.79 3.72 -16.63
CA LYS A 155 -11.45 3.26 -17.00
C LYS A 155 -11.46 1.76 -17.31
N LYS A 156 -10.62 1.36 -18.26
CA LYS A 156 -10.44 -0.06 -18.57
C LYS A 156 -9.89 -0.79 -17.34
N ILE A 157 -10.45 -1.96 -17.06
CA ILE A 157 -9.98 -2.83 -15.98
C ILE A 157 -8.52 -3.22 -16.25
N ILE A 158 -7.69 -3.10 -15.22
CA ILE A 158 -6.27 -3.47 -15.29
C ILE A 158 -6.14 -4.97 -15.04
N GLU A 159 -5.65 -5.70 -16.03
CA GLU A 159 -5.26 -7.09 -15.86
C GLU A 159 -3.87 -7.14 -15.23
N ASN A 160 -3.82 -7.48 -13.93
CA ASN A 160 -2.56 -7.65 -13.24
C ASN A 160 -1.94 -9.01 -13.61
N GLN A 161 -0.80 -8.96 -14.28
CA GLN A 161 0.04 -10.13 -14.58
C GLN A 161 1.21 -10.13 -13.61
N PHE A 162 1.57 -11.32 -13.10
CA PHE A 162 2.64 -11.45 -12.11
C PHE A 162 3.75 -12.35 -12.64
N SER A 163 4.99 -11.89 -12.49
CA SER A 163 6.20 -12.68 -12.69
C SER A 163 6.71 -13.25 -11.37
N LYS A 164 7.50 -14.31 -11.41
CA LYS A 164 8.20 -14.80 -10.21
C LYS A 164 9.32 -13.82 -9.82
N GLN A 165 9.52 -13.65 -8.54
CA GLN A 165 10.65 -12.88 -7.98
C GLN A 165 11.37 -13.68 -6.90
N GLU A 166 12.57 -13.24 -6.52
CA GLU A 166 13.21 -13.70 -5.31
C GLU A 166 12.41 -13.26 -4.08
N LYS A 167 12.28 -14.16 -3.11
CA LYS A 167 11.52 -13.85 -1.88
C LYS A 167 12.28 -12.80 -1.08
N ILE A 168 11.65 -11.66 -0.84
CA ILE A 168 12.16 -10.62 0.05
C ILE A 168 11.74 -10.98 1.47
N GLN A 169 12.72 -11.26 2.32
CA GLN A 169 12.47 -11.54 3.74
C GLN A 169 12.72 -10.29 4.57
N LEU A 170 11.75 -9.94 5.41
CA LEU A 170 11.95 -8.94 6.45
C LEU A 170 12.66 -9.56 7.65
N SER A 171 13.48 -8.76 8.33
CA SER A 171 14.09 -9.18 9.60
C SER A 171 13.01 -9.40 10.67
N SER A 172 13.40 -10.11 11.74
CA SER A 172 12.51 -10.37 12.88
C SER A 172 12.01 -9.09 13.60
N ASP A 173 12.66 -7.97 13.36
CA ASP A 173 12.31 -6.67 13.96
C ASP A 173 10.95 -6.13 13.49
N PHE A 174 10.41 -6.70 12.40
CA PHE A 174 9.07 -6.38 11.88
C PHE A 174 7.98 -7.33 12.39
N ASN A 175 8.27 -8.15 13.40
CA ASN A 175 7.33 -9.16 13.87
C ASN A 175 6.03 -8.55 14.41
N MET A 176 4.93 -9.10 13.93
CA MET A 176 3.62 -8.87 14.52
C MET A 176 3.53 -9.54 15.89
N PRO A 177 2.96 -8.88 16.90
CA PRO A 177 2.41 -9.63 18.02
C PRO A 177 1.36 -10.60 17.48
N VAL A 178 1.39 -11.84 17.98
CA VAL A 178 0.34 -12.82 17.69
C VAL A 178 -0.96 -12.23 18.23
N ILE A 179 -1.90 -11.93 17.33
CA ILE A 179 -3.25 -11.48 17.67
C ILE A 179 -4.09 -12.71 17.99
#